data_5b707fa0f1f999734c9f924e6cc6d6aa
#
_entry.id   5b707fa0f1f999734c9f924e6cc6d6aa
#
_cell.length_a   1.000
_cell.length_b   1.000
_cell.length_c   1.000
_cell.angle_alpha   90.00
_cell.angle_beta   90.00
_cell.angle_gamma   90.00
#
_symmetry.space_group_name_H-M   'P 1'
#
loop_
_entity.id
_entity.type
_entity.pdbx_description
1 polymer ?
#
loop_
_entity_poly.entity_id
_entity_poly.type
_entity_poly.pdbx_seq_one_letter_code
_entity_poly.pdbx_strand_id
1 'polypeptide(L)'
;MLKKAKWPVSGLPRWPVAFLAGAALNLAFAPYRQPWVAPLALAILYALLKTVAGRPAFIRGLAFGAGLFAFGVPWVYLTLARFGGMPAPLAALACALFIAILASYAGLACAAFARLRGGDSLDPWLFAAI
;
A
#
# COMPACT_ATOMS: atom_id res chain seq x y z
N MET A 1 -25.29 15.30 14.62
CA MET A 1 -25.37 13.84 14.35
C MET A 1 -25.04 13.61 12.88
N LEU A 2 -23.78 13.37 12.56
CA LEU A 2 -23.39 12.97 11.20
C LEU A 2 -23.76 11.49 11.04
N LYS A 3 -24.75 11.21 10.21
CA LYS A 3 -25.11 9.86 9.78
C LYS A 3 -23.83 9.18 9.27
N LYS A 4 -23.41 8.08 9.92
CA LYS A 4 -22.38 7.19 9.40
C LYS A 4 -22.77 6.83 7.97
N ALA A 5 -22.10 7.41 7.00
CA ALA A 5 -22.27 7.04 5.61
C ALA A 5 -21.91 5.55 5.49
N LYS A 6 -22.92 4.71 5.42
CA LYS A 6 -22.76 3.30 5.08
C LYS A 6 -22.34 3.24 3.61
N TRP A 7 -21.06 3.16 3.36
CA TRP A 7 -20.57 2.86 2.02
C TRP A 7 -21.07 1.47 1.63
N PRO A 8 -21.65 1.30 0.43
CA PRO A 8 -22.32 0.05 0.02
C PRO A 8 -21.39 -1.12 -0.28
N VAL A 9 -20.13 -1.07 0.15
CA VAL A 9 -19.12 -2.13 -0.07
C VAL A 9 -18.97 -3.05 1.15
N SER A 10 -20.05 -3.36 1.85
CA SER A 10 -20.01 -4.21 3.06
C SER A 10 -19.78 -5.72 2.79
N GLY A 11 -19.64 -6.15 1.55
CA GLY A 11 -19.44 -7.54 1.18
C GLY A 11 -18.13 -7.88 0.45
N LEU A 12 -17.35 -6.89 0.01
CA LEU A 12 -16.10 -7.14 -0.70
C LEU A 12 -14.91 -7.17 0.28
N PRO A 13 -13.98 -8.13 0.14
CA PRO A 13 -12.74 -8.11 0.89
C PRO A 13 -12.00 -6.81 0.58
N ARG A 14 -11.64 -6.06 1.62
CA ARG A 14 -11.09 -4.70 1.47
C ARG A 14 -9.60 -4.67 1.12
N TRP A 15 -8.92 -5.80 1.17
CA TRP A 15 -7.53 -5.92 0.77
C TRP A 15 -7.28 -5.71 -0.74
N PRO A 16 -8.18 -6.15 -1.68
CA PRO A 16 -7.97 -5.85 -3.10
C PRO A 16 -8.09 -4.36 -3.41
N VAL A 17 -8.97 -3.64 -2.70
CA VAL A 17 -9.08 -2.18 -2.84
C VAL A 17 -7.78 -1.50 -2.40
N ALA A 18 -7.17 -1.96 -1.30
CA ALA A 18 -5.87 -1.47 -0.86
C ALA A 18 -4.77 -1.77 -1.89
N PHE A 19 -4.74 -2.98 -2.45
CA PHE A 19 -3.80 -3.35 -3.50
C PHE A 19 -3.93 -2.47 -4.74
N LEU A 20 -5.15 -2.26 -5.23
CA LEU A 20 -5.42 -1.40 -6.38
C LEU A 20 -5.04 0.06 -6.12
N ALA A 21 -5.29 0.57 -4.91
CA ALA A 21 -4.87 1.92 -4.53
C ALA A 21 -3.33 2.04 -4.51
N GLY A 22 -2.62 1.03 -4.01
CA GLY A 22 -1.16 0.97 -4.07
C GLY A 22 -0.63 0.91 -5.51
N ALA A 23 -1.23 0.08 -6.35
CA ALA A 23 -0.89 0.00 -7.77
C ALA A 23 -1.15 1.33 -8.49
N ALA A 24 -2.29 1.98 -8.22
CA ALA A 24 -2.65 3.27 -8.79
C ALA A 24 -1.66 4.38 -8.39
N LEU A 25 -1.03 4.29 -7.22
CA LEU A 25 -0.03 5.25 -6.78
C LEU A 25 1.15 5.36 -7.76
N ASN A 26 1.47 4.30 -8.50
CA ASN A 26 2.50 4.34 -9.54
C ASN A 26 2.15 5.30 -10.68
N LEU A 27 0.88 5.61 -10.91
CA LEU A 27 0.46 6.60 -11.91
C LEU A 27 0.86 8.03 -11.53
N ALA A 28 1.14 8.28 -10.24
CA ALA A 28 1.64 9.58 -9.79
C ALA A 28 3.10 9.83 -10.22
N PHE A 29 3.86 8.75 -10.49
CA PHE A 29 5.25 8.83 -10.91
C PHE A 29 5.41 8.87 -12.42
N ALA A 30 6.63 9.14 -12.88
CA ALA A 30 6.96 9.08 -14.31
C ALA A 30 6.80 7.64 -14.84
N PRO A 31 6.31 7.45 -16.09
CA PRO A 31 6.07 8.46 -17.13
C PRO A 31 4.69 9.13 -17.07
N TYR A 32 3.75 8.66 -16.25
CA TYR A 32 2.34 9.08 -16.29
C TYR A 32 2.10 10.48 -15.72
N ARG A 33 2.91 10.93 -14.75
CA ARG A 33 2.88 12.28 -14.16
C ARG A 33 1.48 12.76 -13.74
N GLN A 34 0.74 11.90 -13.04
CA GLN A 34 -0.59 12.20 -12.51
C GLN A 34 -0.51 12.45 -10.99
N PRO A 35 0.01 13.62 -10.53
CA PRO A 35 0.32 13.84 -9.11
C PRO A 35 -0.92 13.82 -8.21
N TRP A 36 -2.11 14.10 -8.75
CA TRP A 36 -3.37 14.04 -8.00
C TRP A 36 -3.77 12.61 -7.57
N VAL A 37 -3.22 11.58 -8.22
CA VAL A 37 -3.47 10.17 -7.85
C VAL A 37 -2.85 9.84 -6.49
N ALA A 38 -1.72 10.46 -6.14
CA ALA A 38 -1.05 10.18 -4.87
C ALA A 38 -1.93 10.53 -3.65
N PRO A 39 -2.46 11.75 -3.50
CA PRO A 39 -3.33 12.07 -2.38
C PRO A 39 -4.62 11.23 -2.39
N LEU A 40 -5.15 10.89 -3.56
CA LEU A 40 -6.33 10.04 -3.68
C LEU A 40 -6.06 8.61 -3.18
N ALA A 41 -4.97 7.98 -3.61
CA ALA A 41 -4.58 6.64 -3.17
C ALA A 41 -4.35 6.59 -1.65
N LEU A 42 -3.68 7.59 -1.09
CA LEU A 42 -3.45 7.70 0.34
C LEU A 42 -4.75 7.97 1.12
N ALA A 43 -5.67 8.77 0.57
CA ALA A 43 -6.98 9.00 1.17
C ALA A 43 -7.82 7.71 1.22
N ILE A 44 -7.76 6.89 0.17
CA ILE A 44 -8.40 5.57 0.14
C ILE A 44 -7.80 4.66 1.21
N LEU A 45 -6.48 4.59 1.31
CA LEU A 45 -5.79 3.80 2.34
C LEU A 45 -6.18 4.28 3.75
N TYR A 46 -6.17 5.59 3.99
CA TYR A 46 -6.60 6.17 5.26
C TYR A 46 -8.04 5.78 5.62
N ALA A 47 -8.97 5.91 4.66
CA ALA A 47 -10.36 5.52 4.85
C ALA A 47 -10.51 4.02 5.18
N LEU A 48 -9.70 3.17 4.56
CA LEU A 48 -9.68 1.73 4.86
C LEU A 48 -9.14 1.44 6.27
N LEU A 49 -8.17 2.21 6.76
CA LEU A 49 -7.57 2.01 8.07
C LEU A 49 -8.43 2.56 9.21
N LYS A 50 -9.27 3.56 8.97
CA LYS A 50 -10.15 4.17 10.02
C LYS A 50 -11.03 3.17 10.76
N THR A 51 -11.37 2.06 10.14
CA THR A 51 -12.34 1.09 10.67
C THR A 51 -11.72 -0.15 11.29
N VAL A 52 -10.39 -0.26 11.31
CA VAL A 52 -9.69 -1.47 11.73
C VAL A 52 -8.44 -1.15 12.55
N ALA A 53 -7.99 -2.14 13.34
CA ALA A 53 -6.74 -2.08 14.09
C ALA A 53 -6.06 -3.45 14.09
N GLY A 54 -4.77 -3.48 14.42
CA GLY A 54 -4.01 -4.71 14.55
C GLY A 54 -3.83 -5.46 13.22
N ARG A 55 -4.11 -6.75 13.24
CA ARG A 55 -3.88 -7.65 12.10
C ARG A 55 -4.59 -7.22 10.79
N PRO A 56 -5.87 -6.81 10.80
CA PRO A 56 -6.52 -6.34 9.57
C PRO A 56 -5.89 -5.08 9.00
N ALA A 57 -5.39 -4.17 9.83
CA ALA A 57 -4.68 -2.96 9.37
C ALA A 57 -3.34 -3.34 8.71
N PHE A 58 -2.61 -4.30 9.30
CA PHE A 58 -1.38 -4.85 8.71
C PHE A 58 -1.64 -5.45 7.32
N ILE A 59 -2.67 -6.30 7.18
CA ILE A 59 -3.01 -6.95 5.90
C ILE A 59 -3.36 -5.92 4.82
N ARG A 60 -4.11 -4.87 5.18
CA ARG A 60 -4.45 -3.79 4.23
C ARG A 60 -3.22 -2.99 3.82
N GLY A 61 -2.35 -2.65 4.75
CA GLY A 61 -1.08 -2.00 4.48
C GLY A 61 -0.14 -2.86 3.65
N LEU A 62 -0.06 -4.16 3.95
CA LEU A 62 0.71 -5.13 3.17
C LEU A 62 0.21 -5.21 1.72
N ALA A 63 -1.10 -5.30 1.53
CA ALA A 63 -1.71 -5.33 0.19
C ALA A 63 -1.44 -4.03 -0.58
N PHE A 64 -1.56 -2.87 0.06
CA PHE A 64 -1.22 -1.59 -0.53
C PHE A 64 0.26 -1.52 -0.94
N GLY A 65 1.16 -1.90 -0.06
CA GLY A 65 2.59 -1.95 -0.34
C GLY A 65 2.93 -2.94 -1.46
N ALA A 66 2.30 -4.13 -1.46
CA ALA A 66 2.47 -5.11 -2.54
C ALA A 66 2.03 -4.53 -3.90
N GLY A 67 0.89 -3.84 -3.96
CA GLY A 67 0.43 -3.15 -5.17
C GLY A 67 1.41 -2.08 -5.63
N LEU A 68 1.89 -1.25 -4.72
CA LEU A 68 2.84 -0.18 -5.02
C LEU A 68 4.16 -0.75 -5.56
N PHE A 69 4.75 -1.72 -4.88
CA PHE A 69 6.08 -2.21 -5.21
C PHE A 69 6.07 -3.23 -6.35
N ALA A 70 5.00 -4.03 -6.54
CA ALA A 70 4.88 -4.94 -7.68
C ALA A 70 4.93 -4.22 -9.02
N PHE A 71 4.39 -3.00 -9.09
CA PHE A 71 4.40 -2.19 -10.30
C PHE A 71 5.52 -1.13 -10.33
N GLY A 72 6.04 -0.74 -9.16
CA GLY A 72 7.09 0.28 -9.04
C GLY A 72 8.51 -0.27 -9.20
N VAL A 73 8.74 -1.57 -9.00
CA VAL A 73 10.09 -2.18 -8.87
C VAL A 73 10.42 -3.28 -9.91
N PRO A 74 9.76 -3.38 -11.09
CA PRO A 74 10.12 -4.41 -12.08
C PRO A 74 11.57 -4.26 -12.62
N TRP A 75 12.15 -3.08 -12.52
CA TRP A 75 13.53 -2.82 -12.92
C TRP A 75 14.54 -3.65 -12.12
N VAL A 76 14.22 -4.01 -10.87
CA VAL A 76 15.10 -4.89 -10.06
C VAL A 76 15.22 -6.27 -10.71
N TYR A 77 14.13 -6.84 -11.19
CA TYR A 77 14.15 -8.09 -11.93
C TYR A 77 15.04 -7.99 -13.18
N LEU A 78 14.84 -6.92 -13.97
CA LEU A 78 15.64 -6.71 -15.18
C LEU A 78 17.14 -6.57 -14.87
N THR A 79 17.46 -5.87 -13.78
CA THR A 79 18.84 -5.68 -13.34
C THR A 79 19.49 -7.01 -12.95
N LEU A 80 18.80 -7.82 -12.14
CA LEU A 80 19.31 -9.11 -11.71
C LEU A 80 19.46 -10.12 -12.87
N ALA A 81 18.47 -10.17 -13.76
CA ALA A 81 18.47 -11.12 -14.87
C ALA A 81 19.43 -10.73 -15.98
N ARG A 82 19.50 -9.44 -16.36
CA ARG A 82 20.30 -8.98 -17.51
C ARG A 82 21.74 -8.59 -17.14
N PHE A 83 21.92 -7.95 -16.00
CA PHE A 83 23.24 -7.42 -15.60
C PHE A 83 23.90 -8.26 -14.51
N GLY A 84 23.12 -8.92 -13.65
CA GLY A 84 23.64 -9.80 -12.60
C GLY A 84 23.93 -11.23 -13.08
N GLY A 85 23.60 -11.57 -14.33
CA GLY A 85 23.79 -12.92 -14.86
C GLY A 85 22.98 -14.00 -14.14
N MET A 86 21.94 -13.60 -13.39
CA MET A 86 21.16 -14.50 -12.57
C MET A 86 20.10 -15.23 -13.42
N PRO A 87 19.92 -16.57 -13.25
CA PRO A 87 18.86 -17.29 -13.94
C PRO A 87 17.48 -16.67 -13.66
N ALA A 88 16.63 -16.61 -14.70
CA ALA A 88 15.32 -15.95 -14.61
C ALA A 88 14.47 -16.37 -13.39
N PRO A 89 14.33 -17.66 -13.02
CA PRO A 89 13.55 -18.05 -11.85
C PRO A 89 14.16 -17.54 -10.54
N LEU A 90 15.47 -17.47 -10.43
CA LEU A 90 16.15 -16.96 -9.23
C LEU A 90 16.02 -15.44 -9.13
N ALA A 91 16.12 -14.71 -10.25
CA ALA A 91 15.88 -13.27 -10.31
C ALA A 91 14.43 -12.92 -9.93
N ALA A 92 13.46 -13.73 -10.40
CA ALA A 92 12.06 -13.56 -10.04
C ALA A 92 11.80 -13.79 -8.54
N LEU A 93 12.41 -14.83 -7.96
CA LEU A 93 12.32 -15.11 -6.53
C LEU A 93 12.93 -13.98 -5.68
N ALA A 94 14.10 -13.51 -6.04
CA ALA A 94 14.77 -12.39 -5.37
C ALA A 94 13.93 -11.10 -5.43
N CYS A 95 13.37 -10.80 -6.60
CA CYS A 95 12.48 -9.65 -6.78
C CYS A 95 11.19 -9.78 -5.95
N ALA A 96 10.56 -10.96 -5.93
CA ALA A 96 9.37 -11.23 -5.12
C ALA A 96 9.67 -11.08 -3.62
N LEU A 97 10.79 -11.60 -3.15
CA LEU A 97 11.22 -11.45 -1.76
C LEU A 97 11.47 -9.98 -1.40
N PHE A 98 12.11 -9.24 -2.28
CA PHE A 98 12.35 -7.81 -2.11
C PHE A 98 11.03 -7.02 -1.99
N ILE A 99 10.06 -7.30 -2.87
CA ILE A 99 8.71 -6.71 -2.81
C ILE A 99 8.01 -7.08 -1.50
N ALA A 100 8.11 -8.34 -1.05
CA ALA A 100 7.50 -8.79 0.19
C ALA A 100 8.07 -8.07 1.42
N ILE A 101 9.39 -7.84 1.46
CA ILE A 101 10.05 -7.08 2.53
C ILE A 101 9.53 -5.63 2.54
N LEU A 102 9.53 -4.95 1.39
CA LEU A 102 9.06 -3.57 1.30
C LEU A 102 7.57 -3.44 1.64
N ALA A 103 6.74 -4.38 1.16
CA ALA A 103 5.32 -4.42 1.50
C ALA A 103 5.08 -4.63 3.00
N SER A 104 5.95 -5.41 3.67
CA SER A 104 5.89 -5.62 5.11
C SER A 104 6.11 -4.33 5.91
N TYR A 105 6.99 -3.45 5.45
CA TYR A 105 7.16 -2.12 6.06
C TYR A 105 5.88 -1.28 5.96
N ALA A 106 5.22 -1.27 4.79
CA ALA A 106 3.94 -0.59 4.64
C ALA A 106 2.86 -1.20 5.55
N GLY A 107 2.85 -2.53 5.70
CA GLY A 107 1.96 -3.23 6.63
C GLY A 107 2.20 -2.85 8.08
N LEU A 108 3.46 -2.80 8.51
CA LEU A 108 3.83 -2.40 9.86
C LEU A 108 3.50 -0.93 10.15
N ALA A 109 3.76 -0.03 9.21
CA ALA A 109 3.39 1.39 9.32
C ALA A 109 1.88 1.56 9.50
N CYS A 110 1.08 0.87 8.68
CA CYS A 110 -0.38 0.89 8.80
C CYS A 110 -0.88 0.29 10.12
N ALA A 111 -0.26 -0.79 10.61
CA ALA A 111 -0.59 -1.38 11.90
C ALA A 111 -0.23 -0.46 13.06
N ALA A 112 0.92 0.20 12.99
CA ALA A 112 1.37 1.19 13.96
C ALA A 112 0.41 2.39 14.00
N PHE A 113 0.09 2.96 12.85
CA PHE A 113 -0.91 4.03 12.74
C PHE A 113 -2.24 3.62 13.39
N ALA A 114 -2.77 2.44 13.05
CA ALA A 114 -4.04 1.96 13.58
C ALA A 114 -4.04 1.74 15.10
N ARG A 115 -2.87 1.52 15.71
CA ARG A 115 -2.71 1.39 17.16
C ARG A 115 -2.52 2.73 17.87
N LEU A 116 -1.82 3.66 17.23
CA LEU A 116 -1.45 4.95 17.82
C LEU A 116 -2.55 6.00 17.69
N ARG A 117 -3.50 5.80 16.76
CA ARG A 117 -4.61 6.74 16.62
C ARG A 117 -5.43 6.80 17.91
N GLY A 118 -5.53 7.98 18.49
CA GLY A 118 -6.20 8.21 19.77
C GLY A 118 -7.31 9.25 19.77
N GLY A 119 -7.60 9.87 18.61
CA GLY A 119 -8.62 10.90 18.51
C GLY A 119 -8.72 11.50 17.12
N ASP A 120 -9.92 11.90 16.74
CA ASP A 120 -10.26 12.30 15.36
C ASP A 120 -9.47 13.50 14.80
N SER A 121 -8.92 14.37 15.64
CA SER A 121 -8.25 15.60 15.18
C SER A 121 -6.77 15.41 14.82
N LEU A 122 -6.10 14.44 15.41
CA LEU A 122 -4.67 14.19 15.18
C LEU A 122 -4.41 13.07 14.18
N ASP A 123 -5.41 12.26 13.87
CA ASP A 123 -5.29 11.10 12.99
C ASP A 123 -4.73 11.43 11.59
N PRO A 124 -5.13 12.51 10.89
CA PRO A 124 -4.56 12.83 9.57
C PRO A 124 -3.09 13.20 9.63
N TRP A 125 -2.68 13.92 10.67
CA TRP A 125 -1.27 14.32 10.86
C TRP A 125 -0.39 13.14 11.23
N LEU A 126 -0.89 12.25 12.07
CA LEU A 126 -0.20 11.01 12.43
C LEU A 126 -0.03 10.09 11.20
N PHE A 127 -1.06 10.02 10.33
CA PHE A 127 -0.98 9.26 9.09
C PHE A 127 0.04 9.84 8.11
N ALA A 128 0.17 11.16 8.04
CA ALA A 128 1.14 11.82 7.17
C ALA A 128 2.58 11.69 7.71
N ALA A 129 2.77 11.43 9.01
CA ALA A 129 4.08 11.31 9.65
C ALA A 129 4.69 9.90 9.58
N ILE A 130 3.88 8.86 9.28
CA ILE A 130 4.32 7.46 9.20
C ILE A 130 4.50 7.04 7.75
#